data_5bf66e3984255a41532d028d05b9314b
#
_entry.id   5bf66e3984255a41532d028d05b9314b
#
_cell.length_a   1.000
_cell.length_b   1.000
_cell.length_c   1.000
_cell.angle_alpha   90.00
_cell.angle_beta   90.00
_cell.angle_gamma   90.00
#
_symmetry.space_group_name_H-M   'P 1'
#
loop_
_entity.id
_entity.type
_entity.pdbx_description
1 polymer ?
#
loop_
_entity_poly.entity_id
_entity_poly.type
_entity_poly.pdbx_seq_one_letter_code
_entity_poly.pdbx_strand_id
1 'polypeptide(L)'
;MRVATRRSRALIRATRSTLGDRLEPLSAELKWLGGALGPVRDLDVLLERLRVEVAALDLEREGGESIVAELEAEREVHRADLLAALGSDRYLALFDTFTAALDSIPQELAGTAQTLAAGELRRFEKAAAAVPEEPTDDELHGLRIHAKRARYTAELGALTGRKRFVRYVDAVVAAQDVIGAHQDAVVAEERLRALVSPERALAAGRLIELERARRRDSRARYREVVDEAITRGRAAVA
;
A
#
# COMPACT_ATOMS: atom_id res chain seq x y z
N MET A 1 -12.24 -4.96 -1.91
CA MET A 1 -12.65 -3.74 -1.19
C MET A 1 -11.47 -2.83 -0.82
N ARG A 2 -10.44 -3.27 -0.07
CA ARG A 2 -9.29 -2.44 0.40
C ARG A 2 -8.54 -1.68 -0.71
N VAL A 3 -8.26 -2.31 -1.86
CA VAL A 3 -7.59 -1.65 -3.00
C VAL A 3 -8.44 -0.50 -3.55
N ALA A 4 -9.75 -0.73 -3.74
CA ALA A 4 -10.69 0.29 -4.21
C ALA A 4 -10.75 1.48 -3.24
N THR A 5 -10.96 1.23 -1.94
CA THR A 5 -10.96 2.27 -0.88
C THR A 5 -9.69 3.12 -0.90
N ARG A 6 -8.52 2.49 -1.02
CA ARG A 6 -7.23 3.18 -1.08
C ARG A 6 -7.07 4.00 -2.37
N ARG A 7 -7.46 3.42 -3.51
CA ARG A 7 -7.46 4.10 -4.82
C ARG A 7 -8.36 5.34 -4.79
N SER A 8 -9.61 5.20 -4.34
CA SER A 8 -10.55 6.32 -4.25
C SER A 8 -10.02 7.46 -3.38
N ARG A 9 -9.48 7.15 -2.19
CA ARG A 9 -8.88 8.18 -1.32
C ARG A 9 -7.68 8.89 -1.96
N ALA A 10 -6.85 8.17 -2.69
CA ALA A 10 -5.71 8.79 -3.38
C ALA A 10 -6.18 9.70 -4.53
N LEU A 11 -7.22 9.32 -5.27
CA LEU A 11 -7.82 10.13 -6.31
C LEU A 11 -8.50 11.38 -5.75
N ILE A 12 -9.28 11.25 -4.68
CA ILE A 12 -9.89 12.40 -3.96
C ILE A 12 -8.81 13.41 -3.56
N ARG A 13 -7.69 12.94 -3.02
CA ARG A 13 -6.58 13.83 -2.65
C ARG A 13 -5.93 14.50 -3.87
N ALA A 14 -5.73 13.75 -4.97
CA ALA A 14 -5.13 14.29 -6.19
C ALA A 14 -6.02 15.34 -6.86
N THR A 15 -7.34 15.20 -6.76
CA THR A 15 -8.32 16.12 -7.34
C THR A 15 -8.71 17.28 -6.41
N ARG A 16 -8.19 17.35 -5.20
CA ARG A 16 -8.54 18.39 -4.21
C ARG A 16 -8.29 19.83 -4.73
N SER A 17 -7.23 20.05 -5.51
CA SER A 17 -6.96 21.35 -6.12
C SER A 17 -8.03 21.79 -7.14
N THR A 18 -8.77 20.84 -7.70
CA THR A 18 -9.82 21.10 -8.72
C THR A 18 -11.22 21.08 -8.09
N LEU A 19 -11.48 20.15 -7.17
CA LEU A 19 -12.79 19.92 -6.57
C LEU A 19 -12.97 20.59 -5.19
N GLY A 20 -11.88 21.13 -4.61
CA GLY A 20 -11.92 21.64 -3.23
C GLY A 20 -12.19 20.51 -2.24
N ASP A 21 -12.94 20.81 -1.19
CA ASP A 21 -13.26 19.89 -0.10
C ASP A 21 -14.58 19.11 -0.30
N ARG A 22 -15.19 19.19 -1.50
CA ARG A 22 -16.49 18.52 -1.79
C ARG A 22 -16.51 17.03 -1.52
N LEU A 23 -15.38 16.36 -1.71
CA LEU A 23 -15.23 14.92 -1.51
C LEU A 23 -14.66 14.54 -0.13
N GLU A 24 -14.45 15.53 0.77
CA GLU A 24 -13.89 15.26 2.10
C GLU A 24 -14.78 14.36 2.97
N PRO A 25 -16.14 14.49 2.96
CA PRO A 25 -16.99 13.55 3.67
C PRO A 25 -16.79 12.10 3.22
N LEU A 26 -16.74 11.86 1.90
CA LEU A 26 -16.45 10.54 1.34
C LEU A 26 -15.03 10.06 1.70
N SER A 27 -14.04 10.96 1.67
CA SER A 27 -12.66 10.64 2.06
C SER A 27 -12.58 10.16 3.52
N ALA A 28 -13.34 10.79 4.43
CA ALA A 28 -13.40 10.43 5.83
C ALA A 28 -14.02 9.04 6.04
N GLU A 29 -15.14 8.74 5.38
CA GLU A 29 -15.79 7.43 5.47
C GLU A 29 -14.93 6.32 4.84
N LEU A 30 -14.28 6.59 3.72
CA LEU A 30 -13.32 5.66 3.13
C LEU A 30 -12.06 5.47 4.01
N LYS A 31 -11.67 6.48 4.81
CA LYS A 31 -10.59 6.34 5.80
C LYS A 31 -11.01 5.38 6.91
N TRP A 32 -12.22 5.54 7.44
CA TRP A 32 -12.79 4.66 8.45
C TRP A 32 -12.87 3.20 7.94
N LEU A 33 -13.47 2.98 6.77
CA LEU A 33 -13.56 1.64 6.16
C LEU A 33 -12.17 1.04 5.92
N GLY A 34 -11.22 1.85 5.46
CA GLY A 34 -9.83 1.43 5.28
C GLY A 34 -9.15 1.02 6.59
N GLY A 35 -9.51 1.66 7.70
CA GLY A 35 -9.07 1.30 9.05
C GLY A 35 -9.58 -0.07 9.50
N ALA A 36 -10.85 -0.39 9.21
CA ALA A 36 -11.42 -1.70 9.53
C ALA A 36 -10.85 -2.82 8.65
N LEU A 37 -10.64 -2.56 7.36
CA LEU A 37 -10.09 -3.55 6.40
C LEU A 37 -8.58 -3.79 6.57
N GLY A 38 -7.86 -2.81 7.12
CA GLY A 38 -6.40 -2.80 7.20
C GLY A 38 -5.85 -3.99 7.96
N PRO A 39 -6.14 -4.12 9.26
CA PRO A 39 -5.54 -5.13 10.14
C PRO A 39 -5.74 -6.57 9.63
N VAL A 40 -6.96 -6.91 9.19
CA VAL A 40 -7.24 -8.23 8.63
C VAL A 40 -6.36 -8.53 7.41
N ARG A 41 -6.30 -7.59 6.45
CA ARG A 41 -5.52 -7.81 5.22
C ARG A 41 -4.01 -7.82 5.48
N ASP A 42 -3.52 -7.03 6.43
CA ASP A 42 -2.10 -7.01 6.76
C ASP A 42 -1.68 -8.36 7.37
N LEU A 43 -2.52 -8.93 8.25
CA LEU A 43 -2.33 -10.28 8.80
C LEU A 43 -2.51 -11.37 7.74
N ASP A 44 -3.49 -11.28 6.83
CA ASP A 44 -3.64 -12.25 5.73
C ASP A 44 -2.35 -12.39 4.92
N VAL A 45 -1.76 -11.24 4.52
CA VAL A 45 -0.52 -11.23 3.71
C VAL A 45 0.67 -11.79 4.48
N LEU A 46 0.80 -11.42 5.76
CA LEU A 46 1.86 -11.92 6.62
C LEU A 46 1.73 -13.43 6.84
N LEU A 47 0.53 -13.91 7.20
CA LEU A 47 0.26 -15.31 7.46
C LEU A 47 0.46 -16.19 6.22
N GLU A 48 0.02 -15.75 5.04
CA GLU A 48 0.23 -16.46 3.78
C GLU A 48 1.71 -16.77 3.56
N ARG A 49 2.57 -15.77 3.81
CA ARG A 49 4.02 -15.91 3.68
C ARG A 49 4.64 -16.75 4.80
N LEU A 50 4.32 -16.44 6.06
CA LEU A 50 4.89 -17.18 7.21
C LEU A 50 4.56 -18.65 7.19
N ARG A 51 3.37 -19.04 6.76
CA ARG A 51 3.01 -20.48 6.63
C ARG A 51 3.95 -21.24 5.68
N VAL A 52 4.32 -20.61 4.55
CA VAL A 52 5.27 -21.20 3.60
C VAL A 52 6.66 -21.31 4.23
N GLU A 53 7.11 -20.29 4.93
CA GLU A 53 8.41 -20.25 5.55
C GLU A 53 8.53 -21.23 6.73
N VAL A 54 7.50 -21.26 7.58
CA VAL A 54 7.44 -22.20 8.72
C VAL A 54 7.37 -23.65 8.24
N ALA A 55 6.65 -23.93 7.15
CA ALA A 55 6.62 -25.27 6.56
C ALA A 55 8.00 -25.73 6.06
N ALA A 56 8.88 -24.79 5.73
CA ALA A 56 10.27 -25.05 5.32
C ALA A 56 11.26 -25.11 6.48
N LEU A 57 10.85 -24.83 7.72
CA LEU A 57 11.64 -25.02 8.93
C LEU A 57 11.73 -26.49 9.30
N ASP A 58 12.80 -26.86 9.98
CA ASP A 58 13.07 -28.23 10.44
C ASP A 58 12.87 -28.32 11.97
N LEU A 59 13.94 -28.20 12.73
CA LEU A 59 13.89 -28.27 14.20
C LEU A 59 13.06 -27.14 14.84
N GLU A 60 12.95 -26.00 14.17
CA GLU A 60 12.25 -24.78 14.66
C GLU A 60 10.76 -24.76 14.31
N ARG A 61 10.25 -25.78 13.63
CA ARG A 61 8.88 -25.78 13.07
C ARG A 61 7.81 -25.55 14.13
N GLU A 62 7.89 -26.24 15.26
CA GLU A 62 6.91 -26.13 16.37
C GLU A 62 6.81 -24.69 16.90
N GLY A 63 7.96 -24.02 17.11
CA GLY A 63 8.01 -22.62 17.48
C GLY A 63 7.42 -21.69 16.41
N GLY A 64 7.67 -22.01 15.14
CA GLY A 64 7.08 -21.29 13.99
C GLY A 64 5.56 -21.45 13.89
N GLU A 65 5.05 -22.68 14.06
CA GLU A 65 3.61 -22.97 14.08
C GLU A 65 2.92 -22.24 15.24
N SER A 66 3.57 -22.15 16.41
CA SER A 66 3.08 -21.40 17.56
C SER A 66 2.98 -19.89 17.26
N ILE A 67 3.94 -19.32 16.52
CA ILE A 67 3.88 -17.90 16.06
C ILE A 67 2.71 -17.71 15.09
N VAL A 68 2.55 -18.60 14.12
CA VAL A 68 1.44 -18.55 13.16
C VAL A 68 0.09 -18.64 13.88
N ALA A 69 -0.08 -19.54 14.83
CA ALA A 69 -1.31 -19.71 15.59
C ALA A 69 -1.70 -18.45 16.38
N GLU A 70 -0.73 -17.73 16.96
CA GLU A 70 -0.99 -16.46 17.66
C GLU A 70 -1.46 -15.36 16.71
N LEU A 71 -0.81 -15.24 15.54
CA LEU A 71 -1.21 -14.27 14.52
C LEU A 71 -2.59 -14.63 13.89
N GLU A 72 -2.93 -15.90 13.79
CA GLU A 72 -4.26 -16.35 13.37
C GLU A 72 -5.34 -15.96 14.38
N ALA A 73 -5.06 -16.14 15.68
CA ALA A 73 -5.97 -15.73 16.72
C ALA A 73 -6.20 -14.18 16.70
N GLU A 74 -5.14 -13.41 16.55
CA GLU A 74 -5.24 -11.95 16.38
C GLU A 74 -6.06 -11.57 15.14
N ARG A 75 -5.83 -12.27 14.02
CA ARG A 75 -6.60 -12.06 12.80
C ARG A 75 -8.10 -12.28 12.99
N GLU A 76 -8.50 -13.30 13.75
CA GLU A 76 -9.92 -13.56 14.02
C GLU A 76 -10.56 -12.47 14.87
N VAL A 77 -9.83 -11.86 15.81
CA VAL A 77 -10.30 -10.68 16.55
C VAL A 77 -10.57 -9.52 15.59
N HIS A 78 -9.60 -9.16 14.74
CA HIS A 78 -9.77 -8.09 13.75
C HIS A 78 -10.85 -8.40 12.71
N ARG A 79 -11.03 -9.69 12.39
CA ARG A 79 -12.11 -10.11 11.49
C ARG A 79 -13.49 -9.90 12.11
N ALA A 80 -13.64 -10.17 13.40
CA ALA A 80 -14.89 -9.89 14.12
C ALA A 80 -15.21 -8.38 14.11
N ASP A 81 -14.21 -7.54 14.39
CA ASP A 81 -14.35 -6.07 14.34
C ASP A 81 -14.73 -5.59 12.92
N LEU A 82 -14.11 -6.16 11.88
CA LEU A 82 -14.44 -5.85 10.50
C LEU A 82 -15.89 -6.24 10.16
N LEU A 83 -16.33 -7.42 10.58
CA LEU A 83 -17.72 -7.86 10.34
C LEU A 83 -18.72 -6.96 11.06
N ALA A 84 -18.44 -6.54 12.30
CA ALA A 84 -19.25 -5.58 13.03
C ALA A 84 -19.31 -4.22 12.29
N ALA A 85 -18.18 -3.74 11.79
CA ALA A 85 -18.13 -2.51 10.99
C ALA A 85 -18.96 -2.61 9.71
N LEU A 86 -18.88 -3.73 8.98
CA LEU A 86 -19.65 -3.97 7.75
C LEU A 86 -21.16 -4.18 7.99
N GLY A 87 -21.54 -4.62 9.19
CA GLY A 87 -22.94 -4.74 9.61
C GLY A 87 -23.54 -3.47 10.22
N SER A 88 -22.78 -2.36 10.32
CA SER A 88 -23.21 -1.14 10.97
C SER A 88 -24.04 -0.22 10.06
N ASP A 89 -24.90 0.61 10.66
CA ASP A 89 -25.63 1.68 9.95
C ASP A 89 -24.68 2.67 9.26
N ARG A 90 -23.47 2.86 9.82
CA ARG A 90 -22.42 3.69 9.20
C ARG A 90 -21.97 3.14 7.86
N TYR A 91 -21.85 1.81 7.73
CA TYR A 91 -21.52 1.20 6.45
C TYR A 91 -22.62 1.37 5.41
N LEU A 92 -23.90 1.33 5.83
CA LEU A 92 -25.02 1.62 4.95
C LEU A 92 -25.03 3.10 4.54
N ALA A 93 -24.84 4.03 5.47
CA ALA A 93 -24.74 5.47 5.20
C ALA A 93 -23.57 5.86 4.29
N LEU A 94 -22.53 5.03 4.19
CA LEU A 94 -21.45 5.23 3.23
C LEU A 94 -21.94 5.25 1.78
N PHE A 95 -22.98 4.47 1.43
CA PHE A 95 -23.55 4.46 0.07
C PHE A 95 -24.25 5.78 -0.24
N ASP A 96 -24.96 6.38 0.73
CA ASP A 96 -25.57 7.69 0.56
C ASP A 96 -24.48 8.77 0.39
N THR A 97 -23.42 8.68 1.19
CA THR A 97 -22.25 9.56 1.07
C THR A 97 -21.58 9.43 -0.29
N PHE A 98 -21.52 8.22 -0.85
CA PHE A 98 -20.99 7.96 -2.18
C PHE A 98 -21.84 8.62 -3.27
N THR A 99 -23.16 8.47 -3.18
CA THR A 99 -24.12 9.08 -4.12
C THR A 99 -24.01 10.60 -4.08
N ALA A 100 -24.07 11.19 -2.89
CA ALA A 100 -23.93 12.63 -2.71
C ALA A 100 -22.58 13.17 -3.24
N ALA A 101 -21.50 12.41 -3.07
CA ALA A 101 -20.19 12.75 -3.61
C ALA A 101 -20.19 12.77 -5.14
N LEU A 102 -20.80 11.77 -5.80
CA LEU A 102 -20.91 11.72 -7.26
C LEU A 102 -21.73 12.89 -7.79
N ASP A 103 -22.84 13.22 -7.16
CA ASP A 103 -23.71 14.34 -7.55
C ASP A 103 -23.02 15.71 -7.38
N SER A 104 -22.04 15.79 -6.49
CA SER A 104 -21.24 17.01 -6.25
C SER A 104 -20.15 17.25 -7.28
N ILE A 105 -19.83 16.27 -8.14
CA ILE A 105 -18.77 16.38 -9.15
C ILE A 105 -19.32 17.17 -10.35
N PRO A 106 -18.69 18.30 -10.75
CA PRO A 106 -19.08 19.02 -11.95
C PRO A 106 -18.96 18.16 -13.21
N GLN A 107 -19.91 18.29 -14.15
CA GLN A 107 -19.85 17.56 -15.43
C GLN A 107 -18.59 17.94 -16.25
N GLU A 108 -18.14 19.19 -16.14
CA GLU A 108 -16.91 19.66 -16.74
C GLU A 108 -15.86 19.90 -15.65
N LEU A 109 -14.84 19.04 -15.60
CA LEU A 109 -13.70 19.20 -14.72
C LEU A 109 -12.61 20.02 -15.40
N ALA A 110 -12.23 21.12 -14.80
CA ALA A 110 -11.02 21.85 -15.18
C ALA A 110 -9.80 21.01 -14.83
N GLY A 111 -9.13 20.50 -15.82
CA GLY A 111 -7.93 19.69 -15.68
C GLY A 111 -8.10 18.29 -16.28
N THR A 112 -7.04 17.82 -16.89
CA THR A 112 -7.00 16.52 -17.52
C THR A 112 -6.34 15.49 -16.61
N ALA A 113 -6.64 14.21 -16.82
CA ALA A 113 -5.92 13.11 -16.16
C ALA A 113 -4.40 13.23 -16.36
N GLN A 114 -3.95 13.77 -17.49
CA GLN A 114 -2.55 14.06 -17.78
C GLN A 114 -1.96 15.13 -16.82
N THR A 115 -2.69 16.21 -16.54
CA THR A 115 -2.25 17.26 -15.60
C THR A 115 -2.11 16.72 -14.18
N LEU A 116 -3.07 15.90 -13.72
CA LEU A 116 -3.02 15.25 -12.41
C LEU A 116 -1.83 14.30 -12.32
N ALA A 117 -1.62 13.48 -13.34
CA ALA A 117 -0.49 12.55 -13.41
C ALA A 117 0.86 13.29 -13.42
N ALA A 118 0.97 14.38 -14.16
CA ALA A 118 2.16 15.24 -14.18
C ALA A 118 2.45 15.87 -12.81
N GLY A 119 1.42 16.25 -12.07
CA GLY A 119 1.54 16.80 -10.72
C GLY A 119 2.09 15.78 -9.72
N GLU A 120 1.55 14.57 -9.71
CA GLU A 120 2.03 13.51 -8.82
C GLU A 120 3.38 12.93 -9.27
N LEU A 121 3.68 12.89 -10.58
CA LEU A 121 5.01 12.54 -11.06
C LEU A 121 6.08 13.50 -10.51
N ARG A 122 5.88 14.82 -10.61
CA ARG A 122 6.84 15.80 -10.06
C ARG A 122 7.07 15.62 -8.56
N ARG A 123 6.03 15.26 -7.80
CA ARG A 123 6.17 14.97 -6.36
C ARG A 123 6.94 13.67 -6.12
N PHE A 124 6.71 12.67 -6.94
CA PHE A 124 7.44 11.41 -6.88
C PHE A 124 8.91 11.59 -7.24
N GLU A 125 9.23 12.34 -8.31
CA GLU A 125 10.60 12.72 -8.69
C GLU A 125 11.33 13.45 -7.56
N LYS A 126 10.66 14.46 -6.97
CA LYS A 126 11.24 15.22 -5.85
C LYS A 126 11.50 14.31 -4.64
N ALA A 127 10.58 13.40 -4.32
CA ALA A 127 10.76 12.45 -3.24
C ALA A 127 11.91 11.48 -3.52
N ALA A 128 12.01 10.95 -4.74
CA ALA A 128 13.10 10.06 -5.15
C ALA A 128 14.47 10.74 -5.09
N ALA A 129 14.56 11.98 -5.56
CA ALA A 129 15.79 12.78 -5.51
C ALA A 129 16.24 13.16 -4.08
N ALA A 130 15.30 13.17 -3.13
CA ALA A 130 15.60 13.47 -1.72
C ALA A 130 16.06 12.24 -0.91
N VAL A 131 15.94 11.03 -1.47
CA VAL A 131 16.35 9.81 -0.78
C VAL A 131 17.89 9.70 -0.80
N PRO A 132 18.56 9.61 0.37
CA PRO A 132 20.01 9.50 0.45
C PRO A 132 20.52 8.17 -0.11
N GLU A 133 21.84 8.03 -0.25
CA GLU A 133 22.47 6.80 -0.73
C GLU A 133 22.15 5.60 0.17
N GLU A 134 22.18 5.81 1.49
CA GLU A 134 21.79 4.84 2.51
C GLU A 134 20.49 5.30 3.20
N PRO A 135 19.30 5.00 2.62
CA PRO A 135 18.05 5.47 3.17
C PRO A 135 17.66 4.72 4.44
N THR A 136 16.99 5.41 5.34
CA THR A 136 16.24 4.81 6.43
C THR A 136 14.97 4.11 5.93
N ASP A 137 14.36 3.27 6.78
CA ASP A 137 13.08 2.62 6.45
C ASP A 137 11.95 3.65 6.26
N ASP A 138 11.96 4.74 7.04
CA ASP A 138 10.98 5.82 6.95
C ASP A 138 11.10 6.61 5.64
N GLU A 139 12.31 6.85 5.14
CA GLU A 139 12.53 7.52 3.85
C GLU A 139 12.01 6.67 2.68
N LEU A 140 12.26 5.36 2.70
CA LEU A 140 11.69 4.43 1.73
C LEU A 140 10.16 4.31 1.86
N HIS A 141 9.62 4.36 3.09
CA HIS A 141 8.19 4.43 3.31
C HIS A 141 7.57 5.71 2.71
N GLY A 142 8.22 6.85 2.91
CA GLY A 142 7.84 8.12 2.28
C GLY A 142 7.81 8.04 0.75
N LEU A 143 8.86 7.48 0.15
CA LEU A 143 8.93 7.26 -1.29
C LEU A 143 7.80 6.34 -1.79
N ARG A 144 7.47 5.25 -1.06
CA ARG A 144 6.36 4.35 -1.37
C ARG A 144 5.00 5.08 -1.41
N ILE A 145 4.79 6.06 -0.53
CA ILE A 145 3.56 6.86 -0.53
C ILE A 145 3.46 7.67 -1.82
N HIS A 146 4.55 8.30 -2.27
CA HIS A 146 4.58 9.06 -3.52
C HIS A 146 4.40 8.16 -4.75
N ALA A 147 5.05 7.01 -4.80
CA ALA A 147 4.84 6.01 -5.85
C ALA A 147 3.37 5.55 -5.96
N LYS A 148 2.69 5.31 -4.83
CA LYS A 148 1.26 4.98 -4.83
C LYS A 148 0.39 6.07 -5.43
N ARG A 149 0.66 7.35 -5.11
CA ARG A 149 -0.09 8.48 -5.66
C ARG A 149 0.15 8.62 -7.16
N ALA A 150 1.41 8.53 -7.59
CA ALA A 150 1.79 8.55 -8.99
C ALA A 150 1.08 7.44 -9.79
N ARG A 151 1.04 6.21 -9.26
CA ARG A 151 0.32 5.10 -9.87
C ARG A 151 -1.16 5.41 -10.08
N TYR A 152 -1.87 5.83 -9.03
CA TYR A 152 -3.33 6.01 -9.14
C TYR A 152 -3.72 7.13 -10.11
N THR A 153 -2.92 8.20 -10.22
CA THR A 153 -3.15 9.24 -11.22
C THR A 153 -2.75 8.79 -12.63
N ALA A 154 -1.69 7.97 -12.76
CA ALA A 154 -1.33 7.36 -14.05
C ALA A 154 -2.42 6.39 -14.55
N GLU A 155 -3.07 5.63 -13.66
CA GLU A 155 -4.20 4.77 -13.99
C GLU A 155 -5.38 5.56 -14.58
N LEU A 156 -5.67 6.78 -14.10
CA LEU A 156 -6.64 7.67 -14.73
C LEU A 156 -6.21 8.05 -16.16
N GLY A 157 -4.92 8.36 -16.34
CA GLY A 157 -4.36 8.62 -17.67
C GLY A 157 -4.48 7.42 -18.61
N ALA A 158 -4.32 6.20 -18.10
CA ALA A 158 -4.47 4.97 -18.87
C ALA A 158 -5.90 4.74 -19.39
N LEU A 159 -6.93 5.23 -18.67
CA LEU A 159 -8.32 5.18 -19.13
C LEU A 159 -8.55 5.96 -20.42
N THR A 160 -7.67 6.90 -20.77
CA THR A 160 -7.72 7.62 -22.06
C THR A 160 -7.26 6.78 -23.26
N GLY A 161 -6.89 5.51 -23.06
CA GLY A 161 -6.41 4.60 -24.09
C GLY A 161 -4.97 4.86 -24.58
N ARG A 162 -4.25 5.80 -23.99
CA ARG A 162 -2.88 6.14 -24.39
C ARG A 162 -1.89 5.10 -23.85
N LYS A 163 -1.28 4.32 -24.73
CA LYS A 163 -0.32 3.24 -24.40
C LYS A 163 0.85 3.71 -23.50
N ARG A 164 1.26 4.98 -23.62
CA ARG A 164 2.33 5.54 -22.77
C ARG A 164 1.96 5.56 -21.28
N PHE A 165 0.69 5.80 -20.93
CA PHE A 165 0.23 5.71 -19.55
C PHE A 165 0.18 4.28 -19.03
N VAL A 166 -0.18 3.31 -19.87
CA VAL A 166 -0.13 1.88 -19.48
C VAL A 166 1.31 1.49 -19.10
N ARG A 167 2.30 1.84 -19.94
CA ARG A 167 3.73 1.57 -19.64
C ARG A 167 4.20 2.28 -18.36
N TYR A 168 3.70 3.49 -18.09
CA TYR A 168 4.00 4.20 -16.85
C TYR A 168 3.40 3.49 -15.64
N VAL A 169 2.14 3.05 -15.72
CA VAL A 169 1.49 2.25 -14.66
C VAL A 169 2.31 1.00 -14.36
N ASP A 170 2.70 0.24 -15.40
CA ASP A 170 3.48 -1.00 -15.23
C ASP A 170 4.82 -0.73 -14.50
N ALA A 171 5.52 0.33 -14.89
CA ALA A 171 6.79 0.70 -14.25
C ALA A 171 6.61 1.15 -12.79
N VAL A 172 5.57 1.93 -12.49
CA VAL A 172 5.30 2.33 -11.09
C VAL A 172 4.82 1.15 -10.26
N VAL A 173 4.10 0.18 -10.83
CA VAL A 173 3.74 -1.07 -10.15
C VAL A 173 5.01 -1.81 -9.76
N ALA A 174 5.96 -2.00 -10.68
CA ALA A 174 7.24 -2.66 -10.38
C ALA A 174 8.01 -1.95 -9.25
N ALA A 175 8.05 -0.61 -9.26
CA ALA A 175 8.66 0.17 -8.18
C ALA A 175 7.92 -0.04 -6.84
N GLN A 176 6.59 -0.08 -6.86
CA GLN A 176 5.79 -0.33 -5.66
C GLN A 176 5.96 -1.73 -5.09
N ASP A 177 6.15 -2.73 -5.94
CA ASP A 177 6.34 -4.11 -5.50
C ASP A 177 7.68 -4.25 -4.77
N VAL A 178 8.74 -3.65 -5.28
CA VAL A 178 10.06 -3.67 -4.64
C VAL A 178 10.05 -2.89 -3.32
N ILE A 179 9.58 -1.63 -3.31
CA ILE A 179 9.53 -0.81 -2.09
C ILE A 179 8.48 -1.38 -1.12
N GLY A 180 7.43 -2.03 -1.65
CA GLY A 180 6.41 -2.73 -0.87
C GLY A 180 6.98 -3.92 -0.12
N ALA A 181 7.74 -4.77 -0.79
CA ALA A 181 8.42 -5.91 -0.18
C ALA A 181 9.38 -5.48 0.95
N HIS A 182 10.08 -4.34 0.78
CA HIS A 182 10.89 -3.75 1.85
C HIS A 182 10.04 -3.40 3.07
N GLN A 183 8.95 -2.64 2.89
CA GLN A 183 8.09 -2.22 3.99
C GLN A 183 7.39 -3.40 4.67
N ASP A 184 6.95 -4.38 3.90
CA ASP A 184 6.29 -5.56 4.42
C ASP A 184 7.28 -6.40 5.26
N ALA A 185 8.56 -6.44 4.88
CA ALA A 185 9.62 -7.09 5.66
C ALA A 185 9.96 -6.34 6.96
N VAL A 186 9.96 -4.99 6.95
CA VAL A 186 10.14 -4.18 8.18
C VAL A 186 9.04 -4.48 9.19
N VAL A 187 7.78 -4.41 8.74
CA VAL A 187 6.63 -4.67 9.62
C VAL A 187 6.63 -6.11 10.13
N ALA A 188 6.99 -7.09 9.27
CA ALA A 188 7.08 -8.48 9.69
C ALA A 188 8.18 -8.70 10.73
N GLU A 189 9.38 -8.10 10.56
CA GLU A 189 10.45 -8.18 11.56
C GLU A 189 10.00 -7.60 12.92
N GLU A 190 9.33 -6.44 12.93
CA GLU A 190 8.80 -5.83 14.16
C GLU A 190 7.80 -6.75 14.86
N ARG A 191 6.89 -7.35 14.09
CA ARG A 191 5.89 -8.30 14.61
C ARG A 191 6.52 -9.55 15.17
N LEU A 192 7.47 -10.16 14.45
CA LEU A 192 8.18 -11.36 14.90
C LEU A 192 8.96 -11.09 16.19
N ARG A 193 9.58 -9.91 16.31
CA ARG A 193 10.28 -9.51 17.54
C ARG A 193 9.35 -9.41 18.75
N ALA A 194 8.13 -8.92 18.54
CA ALA A 194 7.12 -8.83 19.60
C ALA A 194 6.61 -10.20 20.08
N LEU A 195 6.76 -11.25 19.27
CA LEU A 195 6.29 -12.60 19.55
C LEU A 195 7.39 -13.54 20.07
N VAL A 196 8.60 -13.04 20.31
CA VAL A 196 9.72 -13.84 20.83
C VAL A 196 9.42 -14.31 22.26
N SER A 197 9.54 -15.62 22.47
CA SER A 197 9.54 -16.27 23.78
C SER A 197 10.66 -17.32 23.79
N PRO A 198 11.04 -17.89 24.95
CA PRO A 198 12.06 -18.95 24.98
C PRO A 198 11.79 -20.11 24.01
N GLU A 199 10.53 -20.53 23.91
CA GLU A 199 10.09 -21.66 23.06
C GLU A 199 10.09 -21.32 21.57
N ARG A 200 9.97 -20.02 21.23
CA ARG A 200 9.88 -19.49 19.88
C ARG A 200 11.18 -18.87 19.39
N ALA A 201 12.16 -18.68 20.27
CA ALA A 201 13.33 -17.85 19.99
C ALA A 201 14.11 -18.28 18.74
N LEU A 202 14.28 -19.58 18.54
CA LEU A 202 15.01 -20.13 17.39
C LEU A 202 14.22 -19.88 16.09
N ALA A 203 12.92 -20.22 16.06
CA ALA A 203 12.04 -19.97 14.92
C ALA A 203 11.94 -18.48 14.58
N ALA A 204 11.67 -17.64 15.59
CA ALA A 204 11.59 -16.20 15.40
C ALA A 204 12.90 -15.62 14.84
N GLY A 205 14.05 -16.05 15.35
CA GLY A 205 15.37 -15.65 14.86
C GLY A 205 15.58 -16.02 13.39
N ARG A 206 15.18 -17.23 13.00
CA ARG A 206 15.26 -17.69 11.61
C ARG A 206 14.35 -16.88 10.67
N LEU A 207 13.10 -16.67 11.07
CA LEU A 207 12.14 -15.87 10.30
C LEU A 207 12.58 -14.41 10.18
N ILE A 208 13.11 -13.81 11.25
CA ILE A 208 13.67 -12.45 11.23
C ILE A 208 14.81 -12.33 10.22
N GLU A 209 15.71 -13.31 10.15
CA GLU A 209 16.81 -13.28 9.17
C GLU A 209 16.31 -13.38 7.72
N LEU A 210 15.22 -14.11 7.46
CA LEU A 210 14.57 -14.13 6.14
C LEU A 210 14.02 -12.74 5.78
N GLU A 211 13.36 -12.04 6.72
CA GLU A 211 12.87 -10.69 6.49
C GLU A 211 14.00 -9.68 6.24
N ARG A 212 15.08 -9.79 6.99
CA ARG A 212 16.28 -8.96 6.76
C ARG A 212 16.92 -9.21 5.40
N ALA A 213 16.96 -10.47 4.95
CA ALA A 213 17.43 -10.79 3.60
C ALA A 213 16.55 -10.11 2.52
N ARG A 214 15.21 -10.14 2.67
CA ARG A 214 14.30 -9.43 1.76
C ARG A 214 14.49 -7.93 1.77
N ARG A 215 14.73 -7.33 2.95
CA ARG A 215 15.04 -5.90 3.06
C ARG A 215 16.31 -5.56 2.29
N ARG A 216 17.38 -6.35 2.41
CA ARG A 216 18.63 -6.14 1.67
C ARG A 216 18.41 -6.24 0.17
N ASP A 217 17.69 -7.25 -0.30
CA ASP A 217 17.37 -7.43 -1.72
C ASP A 217 16.57 -6.24 -2.28
N SER A 218 15.52 -5.83 -1.56
CA SER A 218 14.70 -4.68 -1.96
C SER A 218 15.51 -3.39 -2.01
N ARG A 219 16.40 -3.16 -1.03
CA ARG A 219 17.28 -1.99 -1.01
C ARG A 219 18.28 -1.97 -2.17
N ALA A 220 18.77 -3.12 -2.59
CA ALA A 220 19.66 -3.20 -3.75
C ALA A 220 18.97 -2.84 -5.07
N ARG A 221 17.65 -3.04 -5.17
CA ARG A 221 16.89 -2.94 -6.43
C ARG A 221 16.03 -1.68 -6.58
N TYR A 222 15.67 -1.01 -5.48
CA TYR A 222 14.63 0.04 -5.53
C TYR A 222 14.98 1.22 -6.42
N ARG A 223 16.27 1.63 -6.50
CA ARG A 223 16.69 2.78 -7.33
C ARG A 223 16.42 2.54 -8.80
N GLU A 224 16.83 1.39 -9.30
CA GLU A 224 16.66 1.02 -10.71
C GLU A 224 15.18 1.08 -11.13
N VAL A 225 14.28 0.46 -10.35
CA VAL A 225 12.85 0.43 -10.67
C VAL A 225 12.18 1.79 -10.49
N VAL A 226 12.66 2.63 -9.58
CA VAL A 226 12.17 4.00 -9.38
C VAL A 226 12.58 4.89 -10.56
N ASP A 227 13.84 4.81 -11.01
CA ASP A 227 14.36 5.58 -12.14
C ASP A 227 13.65 5.22 -13.45
N GLU A 228 13.38 3.93 -13.66
CA GLU A 228 12.57 3.48 -14.81
C GLU A 228 11.14 4.03 -14.71
N ALA A 229 10.51 3.99 -13.54
CA ALA A 229 9.16 4.53 -13.35
C ALA A 229 9.11 6.04 -13.64
N ILE A 230 10.11 6.81 -13.20
CA ILE A 230 10.23 8.24 -13.48
C ILE A 230 10.41 8.49 -14.98
N THR A 231 11.28 7.72 -15.63
CA THR A 231 11.54 7.82 -17.08
C THR A 231 10.26 7.57 -17.88
N ARG A 232 9.51 6.52 -17.56
CA ARG A 232 8.22 6.23 -18.20
C ARG A 232 7.16 7.28 -17.89
N GLY A 233 7.18 7.81 -16.67
CA GLY A 233 6.30 8.90 -16.26
C GLY A 233 6.49 10.16 -17.09
N ARG A 234 7.74 10.60 -17.27
CA ARG A 234 8.08 11.76 -18.14
C ARG A 234 7.56 11.57 -19.54
N ALA A 235 7.82 10.41 -20.14
CA ALA A 235 7.31 10.08 -21.48
C ALA A 235 5.77 10.00 -21.55
N ALA A 236 5.09 9.70 -20.45
CA ALA A 236 3.63 9.61 -20.41
C ALA A 236 2.97 10.99 -20.35
N VAL A 237 3.56 11.95 -19.65
CA VAL A 237 2.97 13.30 -19.43
C VAL A 237 3.42 14.34 -20.45
N ALA A 238 4.51 14.08 -21.18
CA ALA A 238 4.90 14.84 -22.36
C ALA A 238 3.86 14.69 -23.47
#